data_82f44a1511c23e56b10643832bdeb408
#
_entry.id   82f44a1511c23e56b10643832bdeb408
#
_cell.length_a   1.000
_cell.length_b   1.000
_cell.length_c   1.000
_cell.angle_alpha   90.00
_cell.angle_beta   90.00
_cell.angle_gamma   90.00
#
_symmetry.space_group_name_H-M   'P 1'
#
loop_
_entity.id
_entity.type
_entity.pdbx_description
1 polymer ?
#
loop_
_entity_poly.entity_id
_entity_poly.type
_entity_poly.pdbx_seq_one_letter_code
_entity_poly.pdbx_strand_id
1 'polypeptide(L)'
;ALEGTAPITLCLRSAGSGTKAAWDETVMINANETSVASATVVFSSSSSGVLSCLAANRRSIGYMDADQVVSFNVGGANAGLAYPVRIDGGLAHDPSLTDPKRDLKCGKYAYWVGWRLNRRVAGEGAAIDALAQAYVDNASAQSTISFIPTGAYWASDEEMAVFKNADRGPILWKAGNHPECR
;
A
#
# COMPACT_ATOMS: atom_id res chain seq x y z
N ALA A 1 -1.56 16.37 23.74
CA ALA A 1 -2.40 15.61 24.65
C ALA A 1 -3.62 15.13 23.88
N LEU A 2 -3.90 13.83 23.89
CA LEU A 2 -5.15 13.28 23.39
C LEU A 2 -6.25 13.75 24.34
N GLU A 3 -7.02 14.73 23.93
CA GLU A 3 -8.14 15.24 24.71
C GLU A 3 -9.22 14.17 24.82
N GLY A 4 -9.34 13.61 26.02
CA GLY A 4 -10.52 12.93 26.49
C GLY A 4 -10.74 11.49 26.01
N THR A 5 -11.54 10.80 26.76
CA THR A 5 -12.01 9.41 26.62
C THR A 5 -13.03 9.21 25.49
N ALA A 6 -13.11 10.11 24.50
CA ALA A 6 -14.06 9.95 23.40
C ALA A 6 -13.63 8.80 22.47
N PRO A 7 -14.57 7.95 22.05
CA PRO A 7 -14.27 6.81 21.19
C PRO A 7 -13.69 7.26 19.86
N ILE A 8 -12.77 6.46 19.30
CA ILE A 8 -12.29 6.61 17.93
C ILE A 8 -13.16 5.80 16.97
N THR A 9 -13.21 6.22 15.71
CA THR A 9 -13.85 5.44 14.65
C THR A 9 -12.77 4.72 13.85
N LEU A 10 -12.90 3.40 13.73
CA LEU A 10 -12.05 2.58 12.88
C LEU A 10 -12.74 2.43 11.51
N CYS A 11 -12.15 3.02 10.47
CA CYS A 11 -12.63 2.97 9.10
C CYS A 11 -11.87 1.86 8.35
N LEU A 12 -12.44 0.66 8.32
CA LEU A 12 -11.77 -0.56 7.89
C LEU A 12 -12.31 -1.07 6.55
N ARG A 13 -11.53 -1.92 5.89
CA ARG A 13 -11.98 -2.65 4.71
C ARG A 13 -12.73 -3.92 5.12
N SER A 14 -13.78 -4.25 4.36
CA SER A 14 -14.55 -5.49 4.55
C SER A 14 -13.72 -6.73 4.20
N ALA A 15 -14.14 -7.89 4.69
CA ALA A 15 -13.61 -9.19 4.30
C ALA A 15 -13.63 -9.36 2.77
N GLY A 16 -12.62 -10.03 2.21
CA GLY A 16 -12.43 -10.20 0.77
C GLY A 16 -11.68 -9.06 0.08
N SER A 17 -11.34 -7.98 0.79
CA SER A 17 -10.49 -6.90 0.27
C SER A 17 -9.02 -7.34 0.23
N GLY A 18 -8.35 -7.16 -0.93
CA GLY A 18 -6.90 -7.35 -1.05
C GLY A 18 -6.11 -6.41 -0.14
N THR A 19 -6.55 -5.15 0.00
CA THR A 19 -5.94 -4.16 0.90
C THR A 19 -6.03 -4.62 2.37
N LYS A 20 -7.18 -5.22 2.76
CA LYS A 20 -7.32 -5.81 4.10
C LYS A 20 -6.36 -6.98 4.28
N ALA A 21 -6.29 -7.88 3.31
CA ALA A 21 -5.36 -9.01 3.38
C ALA A 21 -3.91 -8.55 3.50
N ALA A 22 -3.50 -7.52 2.74
CA ALA A 22 -2.17 -6.93 2.86
C ALA A 22 -1.92 -6.32 4.24
N TRP A 23 -2.90 -5.60 4.79
CA TRP A 23 -2.82 -5.03 6.13
C TRP A 23 -2.69 -6.10 7.21
N ASP A 24 -3.54 -7.12 7.16
CA ASP A 24 -3.50 -8.24 8.10
C ASP A 24 -2.15 -8.98 8.07
N GLU A 25 -1.58 -9.13 6.87
CA GLU A 25 -0.31 -9.82 6.67
C GLU A 25 0.91 -8.99 7.13
N THR A 26 0.91 -7.70 6.92
CA THR A 26 2.12 -6.88 7.11
C THR A 26 2.13 -6.07 8.39
N VAL A 27 0.97 -5.62 8.86
CA VAL A 27 0.86 -4.75 10.04
C VAL A 27 0.29 -5.49 11.23
N MET A 28 -0.85 -6.16 11.03
CA MET A 28 -1.57 -6.76 12.16
C MET A 28 -0.93 -8.06 12.66
N ILE A 29 -0.32 -8.86 11.80
CA ILE A 29 0.42 -10.09 12.13
C ILE A 29 -0.36 -10.96 13.13
N ASN A 30 -1.56 -11.36 12.76
CA ASN A 30 -2.52 -12.15 13.59
C ASN A 30 -3.20 -11.37 14.73
N ALA A 31 -2.98 -10.07 14.89
CA ALA A 31 -3.75 -9.27 15.83
C ALA A 31 -5.17 -9.02 15.26
N ASN A 32 -6.13 -8.85 16.16
CA ASN A 32 -7.50 -8.50 15.76
C ASN A 32 -7.65 -6.98 15.70
N GLU A 33 -7.84 -6.43 14.50
CA GLU A 33 -8.00 -4.98 14.27
C GLU A 33 -9.25 -4.39 14.97
N THR A 34 -10.22 -5.23 15.35
CA THR A 34 -11.45 -4.81 16.04
C THR A 34 -11.39 -4.97 17.56
N SER A 35 -10.25 -5.38 18.11
CA SER A 35 -10.12 -5.62 19.56
C SER A 35 -9.98 -4.34 20.40
N VAL A 36 -10.00 -3.17 19.79
CA VAL A 36 -9.89 -1.89 20.51
C VAL A 36 -11.18 -1.60 21.27
N ALA A 37 -11.11 -1.65 22.59
CA ALA A 37 -12.23 -1.29 23.43
C ALA A 37 -12.68 0.17 23.16
N SER A 38 -13.98 0.39 23.14
CA SER A 38 -14.60 1.71 22.92
C SER A 38 -14.45 2.30 21.52
N ALA A 39 -13.99 1.53 20.53
CA ALA A 39 -13.99 2.00 19.14
C ALA A 39 -15.33 1.72 18.44
N THR A 40 -15.78 2.67 17.62
CA THR A 40 -16.82 2.42 16.60
C THR A 40 -16.15 1.86 15.36
N VAL A 41 -16.60 0.70 14.88
CA VAL A 41 -16.02 0.06 13.69
C VAL A 41 -16.96 0.21 12.52
N VAL A 42 -16.44 0.77 11.41
CA VAL A 42 -17.15 0.92 10.14
C VAL A 42 -16.41 0.13 9.07
N PHE A 43 -17.07 -0.88 8.51
CA PHE A 43 -16.53 -1.67 7.41
C PHE A 43 -16.98 -1.12 6.06
N SER A 44 -16.05 -1.01 5.13
CA SER A 44 -16.28 -0.52 3.76
C SER A 44 -15.80 -1.52 2.72
N SER A 45 -16.63 -1.77 1.71
CA SER A 45 -16.30 -2.66 0.59
C SER A 45 -15.31 -2.05 -0.40
N SER A 46 -15.09 -0.73 -0.35
CA SER A 46 -14.21 0.00 -1.25
C SER A 46 -13.27 0.96 -0.51
N SER A 47 -12.17 1.35 -1.14
CA SER A 47 -11.27 2.38 -0.63
C SER A 47 -11.97 3.74 -0.54
N SER A 48 -12.84 4.08 -1.49
CA SER A 48 -13.66 5.30 -1.44
C SER A 48 -14.61 5.32 -0.24
N GLY A 49 -15.12 4.16 0.19
CA GLY A 49 -15.93 4.05 1.40
C GLY A 49 -15.11 4.33 2.68
N VAL A 50 -13.86 3.87 2.73
CA VAL A 50 -12.95 4.23 3.83
C VAL A 50 -12.64 5.72 3.83
N LEU A 51 -12.39 6.34 2.66
CA LEU A 51 -12.21 7.79 2.53
C LEU A 51 -13.43 8.56 3.07
N SER A 52 -14.63 8.16 2.69
CA SER A 52 -15.87 8.79 3.16
C SER A 52 -16.03 8.67 4.66
N CYS A 53 -15.68 7.51 5.23
CA CYS A 53 -15.71 7.30 6.68
C CYS A 53 -14.71 8.22 7.39
N LEU A 54 -13.46 8.31 6.91
CA LEU A 54 -12.43 9.20 7.48
C LEU A 54 -12.85 10.68 7.40
N ALA A 55 -13.40 11.10 6.26
CA ALA A 55 -13.86 12.47 6.05
C ALA A 55 -15.03 12.86 6.97
N ALA A 56 -15.94 11.90 7.23
CA ALA A 56 -17.11 12.13 8.07
C ALA A 56 -16.80 12.11 9.59
N ASN A 57 -15.68 11.54 10.01
CA ASN A 57 -15.38 11.31 11.42
C ASN A 57 -14.06 11.95 11.84
N ARG A 58 -14.11 13.05 12.60
CA ARG A 58 -12.91 13.81 13.02
C ARG A 58 -11.91 13.01 13.89
N ARG A 59 -12.34 11.95 14.53
CA ARG A 59 -11.52 11.06 15.37
C ARG A 59 -11.55 9.66 14.76
N SER A 60 -10.95 9.53 13.60
CA SER A 60 -10.95 8.25 12.90
C SER A 60 -9.55 7.86 12.47
N ILE A 61 -9.36 6.58 12.31
CA ILE A 61 -8.18 6.00 11.70
C ILE A 61 -8.63 4.90 10.73
N GLY A 62 -7.92 4.72 9.65
CA GLY A 62 -8.21 3.68 8.65
C GLY A 62 -7.00 3.42 7.78
N TYR A 63 -7.10 2.40 6.96
CA TYR A 63 -6.08 2.06 5.98
C TYR A 63 -6.70 1.87 4.59
N MET A 64 -5.92 2.19 3.58
CA MET A 64 -6.30 2.06 2.18
C MET A 64 -5.06 1.94 1.31
N ASP A 65 -5.24 1.70 0.03
CA ASP A 65 -4.15 1.72 -0.92
C ASP A 65 -3.52 3.12 -1.00
N ALA A 66 -2.21 3.18 -1.16
CA ALA A 66 -1.47 4.45 -1.08
C ALA A 66 -1.89 5.48 -2.13
N ASP A 67 -2.40 5.06 -3.28
CA ASP A 67 -2.91 5.92 -4.34
C ASP A 67 -4.11 6.79 -3.91
N GLN A 68 -4.85 6.35 -2.90
CA GLN A 68 -5.99 7.09 -2.36
C GLN A 68 -5.58 8.30 -1.53
N VAL A 69 -4.33 8.33 -1.05
CA VAL A 69 -3.78 9.44 -0.25
C VAL A 69 -3.79 10.77 -1.01
N VAL A 70 -3.72 10.75 -2.33
CA VAL A 70 -3.75 11.95 -3.18
C VAL A 70 -4.96 12.84 -2.91
N SER A 71 -6.09 12.26 -2.55
CA SER A 71 -7.30 13.04 -2.26
C SER A 71 -7.20 13.90 -1.01
N PHE A 72 -6.28 13.61 -0.08
CA PHE A 72 -6.01 14.38 1.12
C PHE A 72 -4.87 15.37 0.98
N ASN A 73 -4.10 15.32 -0.10
CA ASN A 73 -3.03 16.26 -0.39
C ASN A 73 -3.61 17.66 -0.70
N VAL A 74 -2.76 18.67 -0.61
CA VAL A 74 -3.12 20.05 -0.97
C VAL A 74 -3.68 20.06 -2.40
N GLY A 75 -4.91 20.59 -2.54
CA GLY A 75 -5.64 20.60 -3.82
C GLY A 75 -6.47 19.34 -4.12
N GLY A 76 -6.38 18.29 -3.31
CA GLY A 76 -7.25 17.12 -3.42
C GLY A 76 -8.66 17.36 -2.88
N ALA A 77 -9.61 16.52 -3.28
CA ALA A 77 -11.03 16.67 -2.92
C ALA A 77 -11.29 16.63 -1.39
N ASN A 78 -10.43 15.96 -0.62
CA ASN A 78 -10.53 15.81 0.83
C ASN A 78 -9.35 16.45 1.56
N ALA A 79 -8.73 17.49 0.98
CA ALA A 79 -7.56 18.15 1.56
C ALA A 79 -7.82 18.63 3.00
N GLY A 80 -6.93 18.27 3.91
CA GLY A 80 -7.01 18.64 5.32
C GLY A 80 -7.99 17.83 6.18
N LEU A 81 -8.74 16.88 5.62
CA LEU A 81 -9.68 16.05 6.39
C LEU A 81 -9.00 14.84 7.04
N ALA A 82 -7.95 14.33 6.44
CA ALA A 82 -7.11 13.28 7.01
C ALA A 82 -5.66 13.45 6.53
N TYR A 83 -4.73 12.78 7.20
CA TYR A 83 -3.31 12.80 6.88
C TYR A 83 -2.75 11.37 6.93
N PRO A 84 -1.81 11.02 6.03
CA PRO A 84 -1.10 9.76 6.12
C PRO A 84 -0.27 9.72 7.40
N VAL A 85 -0.31 8.58 8.09
CA VAL A 85 0.45 8.35 9.31
C VAL A 85 1.74 7.62 8.95
N ARG A 86 2.87 8.10 9.48
CA ARG A 86 4.15 7.38 9.36
C ARG A 86 4.11 6.13 10.22
N ILE A 87 4.49 5.01 9.65
CA ILE A 87 4.67 3.75 10.38
C ILE A 87 6.18 3.50 10.46
N ASP A 88 6.71 3.34 11.66
CA ASP A 88 8.14 3.22 11.94
C ASP A 88 8.99 4.34 11.30
N GLY A 89 8.38 5.54 11.21
CA GLY A 89 9.02 6.72 10.65
C GLY A 89 9.00 6.82 9.11
N GLY A 90 8.49 5.83 8.40
CA GLY A 90 8.35 5.79 6.95
C GLY A 90 6.93 6.06 6.46
N LEU A 91 6.81 6.58 5.24
CA LEU A 91 5.57 6.66 4.47
C LEU A 91 5.67 5.81 3.21
N ALA A 92 4.56 5.19 2.80
CA ALA A 92 4.50 4.50 1.51
C ALA A 92 4.75 5.47 0.33
N HIS A 93 4.28 6.69 0.48
CA HIS A 93 4.47 7.78 -0.47
C HIS A 93 4.57 9.09 0.31
N ASP A 94 5.73 9.75 0.24
CA ASP A 94 6.01 11.02 0.93
C ASP A 94 6.16 12.15 -0.10
N PRO A 95 5.14 12.99 -0.31
CA PRO A 95 5.19 14.06 -1.31
C PRO A 95 6.21 15.17 -0.97
N SER A 96 6.78 15.17 0.24
CA SER A 96 7.82 16.13 0.63
C SER A 96 9.22 15.75 0.13
N LEU A 97 9.39 14.53 -0.35
CA LEU A 97 10.67 14.04 -0.88
C LEU A 97 10.75 14.26 -2.40
N THR A 98 11.96 14.45 -2.90
CA THR A 98 12.23 14.52 -4.35
C THR A 98 11.79 13.23 -5.06
N ASP A 99 12.01 12.07 -4.44
CA ASP A 99 11.40 10.82 -4.83
C ASP A 99 10.36 10.42 -3.75
N PRO A 100 9.07 10.61 -4.02
CA PRO A 100 8.02 10.29 -3.04
C PRO A 100 7.98 8.83 -2.59
N LYS A 101 8.53 7.91 -3.39
CA LYS A 101 8.58 6.48 -3.10
C LYS A 101 9.88 6.04 -2.37
N ARG A 102 10.76 6.96 -2.01
CA ARG A 102 12.07 6.65 -1.44
C ARG A 102 11.97 5.76 -0.20
N ASP A 103 11.09 6.09 0.74
CA ASP A 103 10.93 5.30 1.96
C ASP A 103 10.50 3.84 1.66
N LEU A 104 9.65 3.66 0.64
CA LEU A 104 9.25 2.35 0.13
C LEU A 104 10.42 1.63 -0.55
N LYS A 105 11.06 2.28 -1.53
CA LYS A 105 12.14 1.70 -2.35
C LYS A 105 13.36 1.31 -1.52
N CYS A 106 13.64 2.07 -0.48
CA CYS A 106 14.78 1.87 0.41
C CYS A 106 14.45 1.06 1.68
N GLY A 107 13.26 0.48 1.77
CA GLY A 107 12.89 -0.42 2.85
C GLY A 107 12.61 0.24 4.21
N LYS A 108 12.58 1.57 4.28
CA LYS A 108 12.20 2.28 5.50
C LYS A 108 10.70 2.13 5.79
N TYR A 109 9.88 2.07 4.73
CA TYR A 109 8.48 1.66 4.83
C TYR A 109 8.38 0.16 4.49
N ALA A 110 8.19 -0.66 5.50
CA ALA A 110 8.22 -2.13 5.36
C ALA A 110 6.86 -2.76 5.04
N TYR A 111 5.77 -2.00 5.08
CA TYR A 111 4.38 -2.50 5.04
C TYR A 111 3.83 -2.52 3.62
N TRP A 112 4.47 -3.30 2.75
CA TRP A 112 4.06 -3.49 1.37
C TRP A 112 4.02 -4.98 1.01
N VAL A 113 3.23 -5.30 -0.01
CA VAL A 113 3.12 -6.64 -0.58
C VAL A 113 3.39 -6.59 -2.07
N GLY A 114 3.92 -7.68 -2.61
CA GLY A 114 4.13 -7.81 -4.04
C GLY A 114 2.84 -8.13 -4.77
N TRP A 115 2.58 -7.46 -5.88
CA TRP A 115 1.55 -7.89 -6.82
C TRP A 115 2.02 -9.15 -7.52
N ARG A 116 1.13 -10.13 -7.62
CA ARG A 116 1.40 -11.42 -8.26
C ARG A 116 0.41 -11.66 -9.39
N LEU A 117 0.94 -11.98 -10.56
CA LEU A 117 0.15 -12.45 -11.66
C LEU A 117 0.08 -13.98 -11.57
N ASN A 118 -1.12 -14.50 -11.43
CA ASN A 118 -1.35 -15.95 -11.40
C ASN A 118 -1.85 -16.39 -12.76
N ARG A 119 -1.23 -17.42 -13.32
CA ARG A 119 -1.71 -18.09 -14.52
C ARG A 119 -1.95 -19.57 -14.26
N ARG A 120 -2.81 -20.19 -15.03
CA ARG A 120 -2.96 -21.63 -15.02
C ARG A 120 -1.72 -22.30 -15.60
N VAL A 121 -1.20 -23.33 -14.95
CA VAL A 121 0.10 -23.93 -15.28
C VAL A 121 0.03 -24.90 -16.46
N ALA A 122 -1.16 -25.43 -16.80
CA ALA A 122 -1.27 -26.43 -17.86
C ALA A 122 -2.65 -26.43 -18.55
N GLY A 123 -2.67 -26.79 -19.84
CA GLY A 123 -3.88 -27.18 -20.54
C GLY A 123 -4.53 -26.14 -21.43
N GLU A 124 -3.96 -24.94 -21.54
CA GLU A 124 -4.54 -23.89 -22.40
C GLU A 124 -3.96 -23.89 -23.82
N GLY A 125 -2.82 -24.58 -24.03
CA GLY A 125 -2.11 -24.66 -25.31
C GLY A 125 -0.98 -23.64 -25.45
N ALA A 126 0.03 -23.97 -26.25
CA ALA A 126 1.28 -23.21 -26.35
C ALA A 126 1.09 -21.75 -26.77
N ALA A 127 0.09 -21.42 -27.56
CA ALA A 127 -0.18 -20.05 -27.99
C ALA A 127 -0.70 -19.18 -26.84
N ILE A 128 -1.56 -19.74 -25.99
CA ILE A 128 -2.11 -19.04 -24.82
C ILE A 128 -1.03 -18.90 -23.75
N ASP A 129 -0.20 -19.93 -23.55
CA ASP A 129 0.93 -19.86 -22.64
C ASP A 129 1.95 -18.81 -23.05
N ALA A 130 2.25 -18.70 -24.35
CA ALA A 130 3.13 -17.65 -24.89
C ALA A 130 2.55 -16.25 -24.71
N LEU A 131 1.25 -16.07 -24.92
CA LEU A 131 0.56 -14.79 -24.71
C LEU A 131 0.56 -14.40 -23.24
N ALA A 132 0.29 -15.33 -22.34
CA ALA A 132 0.32 -15.11 -20.90
C ALA A 132 1.74 -14.75 -20.41
N GLN A 133 2.77 -15.41 -20.97
CA GLN A 133 4.16 -15.07 -20.66
C GLN A 133 4.50 -13.67 -21.17
N ALA A 134 4.15 -13.34 -22.42
CA ALA A 134 4.36 -12.00 -22.97
C ALA A 134 3.66 -10.91 -22.16
N TYR A 135 2.48 -11.19 -21.60
CA TYR A 135 1.78 -10.26 -20.71
C TYR A 135 2.56 -10.04 -19.41
N VAL A 136 3.07 -11.11 -18.79
CA VAL A 136 3.90 -11.04 -17.57
C VAL A 136 5.17 -10.24 -17.84
N ASP A 137 5.86 -10.53 -18.94
CA ASP A 137 7.11 -9.87 -19.33
C ASP A 137 6.90 -8.38 -19.57
N ASN A 138 5.82 -8.01 -20.25
CA ASN A 138 5.47 -6.60 -20.46
C ASN A 138 5.06 -5.89 -19.16
N ALA A 139 4.26 -6.56 -18.31
CA ALA A 139 3.81 -5.95 -17.06
C ALA A 139 4.95 -5.72 -16.06
N SER A 140 6.04 -6.50 -16.15
CA SER A 140 7.24 -6.35 -15.31
C SER A 140 8.36 -5.52 -15.95
N ALA A 141 8.28 -5.19 -17.24
CA ALA A 141 9.32 -4.45 -17.92
C ALA A 141 9.39 -2.99 -17.47
N GLN A 142 10.60 -2.50 -17.19
CA GLN A 142 10.87 -1.11 -16.82
C GLN A 142 10.39 -0.12 -17.90
N SER A 143 10.48 -0.50 -19.17
CA SER A 143 9.95 0.31 -20.28
C SER A 143 8.45 0.56 -20.18
N THR A 144 7.68 -0.44 -19.73
CA THR A 144 6.24 -0.31 -19.49
C THR A 144 5.98 0.57 -18.25
N ILE A 145 6.78 0.38 -17.21
CA ILE A 145 6.68 1.11 -15.95
C ILE A 145 7.05 2.57 -16.11
N SER A 146 7.95 2.92 -17.05
CA SER A 146 8.33 4.30 -17.34
C SER A 146 7.18 5.16 -17.90
N PHE A 147 6.11 4.54 -18.42
CA PHE A 147 4.88 5.24 -18.78
C PHE A 147 4.02 5.62 -17.58
N ILE A 148 4.33 5.09 -16.39
CA ILE A 148 3.60 5.43 -15.19
C ILE A 148 4.12 6.76 -14.67
N PRO A 149 3.24 7.74 -14.38
CA PRO A 149 3.66 9.02 -13.88
C PRO A 149 4.58 8.90 -12.67
N THR A 150 5.55 9.80 -12.55
CA THR A 150 6.52 9.83 -11.43
C THR A 150 5.84 9.84 -10.06
N GLY A 151 4.59 10.32 -10.00
CA GLY A 151 3.74 10.30 -8.80
C GLY A 151 2.99 8.99 -8.57
N ALA A 152 3.25 7.93 -9.34
CA ALA A 152 2.62 6.62 -9.11
C ALA A 152 2.95 6.07 -7.71
N TYR A 153 1.97 5.43 -7.12
CA TYR A 153 2.01 4.94 -5.72
C TYR A 153 2.53 3.51 -5.59
N TRP A 154 3.09 2.95 -6.63
CA TRP A 154 3.71 1.64 -6.65
C TRP A 154 5.10 1.70 -7.27
N ALA A 155 5.97 0.78 -6.88
CA ALA A 155 7.31 0.66 -7.39
C ALA A 155 7.47 -0.66 -8.14
N SER A 156 8.26 -0.65 -9.21
CA SER A 156 8.67 -1.87 -9.87
C SER A 156 9.70 -2.62 -9.04
N ASP A 157 9.85 -3.92 -9.31
CA ASP A 157 10.91 -4.69 -8.68
C ASP A 157 12.30 -4.09 -8.99
N GLU A 158 12.50 -3.54 -10.18
CA GLU A 158 13.77 -2.91 -10.59
C GLU A 158 14.07 -1.62 -9.84
N GLU A 159 13.03 -0.82 -9.51
CA GLU A 159 13.20 0.41 -8.71
C GLU A 159 13.51 0.12 -7.23
N MET A 160 13.15 -1.06 -6.73
CA MET A 160 13.32 -1.41 -5.33
C MET A 160 14.78 -1.78 -5.03
N ALA A 161 15.39 -1.11 -4.07
CA ALA A 161 16.69 -1.49 -3.50
C ALA A 161 16.59 -2.69 -2.54
N VAL A 162 15.37 -3.03 -2.17
CA VAL A 162 15.05 -4.09 -1.21
C VAL A 162 14.03 -5.06 -1.77
N PHE A 163 13.96 -6.24 -1.16
CA PHE A 163 12.96 -7.25 -1.49
C PHE A 163 12.51 -8.00 -0.24
N LYS A 164 11.46 -8.80 -0.39
CA LYS A 164 11.00 -9.76 0.62
C LYS A 164 10.85 -11.13 -0.02
N ASN A 165 11.25 -12.18 0.67
CA ASN A 165 11.03 -13.56 0.22
C ASN A 165 9.56 -14.00 0.43
N ALA A 166 8.85 -13.36 1.34
CA ALA A 166 7.43 -13.56 1.62
C ALA A 166 6.83 -12.23 2.12
N ASP A 167 5.52 -12.05 2.02
CA ASP A 167 4.86 -10.80 2.40
C ASP A 167 5.10 -10.40 3.86
N ARG A 168 5.24 -11.39 4.77
CA ARG A 168 5.65 -11.20 6.16
C ARG A 168 7.16 -11.29 6.38
N GLY A 169 7.92 -11.49 5.33
CA GLY A 169 9.37 -11.66 5.43
C GLY A 169 10.08 -10.37 5.82
N PRO A 170 11.31 -10.52 6.35
CA PRO A 170 12.14 -9.35 6.62
C PRO A 170 12.50 -8.63 5.32
N ILE A 171 12.78 -7.34 5.45
CA ILE A 171 13.38 -6.55 4.38
C ILE A 171 14.81 -7.03 4.15
N LEU A 172 15.13 -7.38 2.93
CA LEU A 172 16.46 -7.80 2.48
C LEU A 172 16.96 -6.84 1.41
N TRP A 173 18.26 -6.52 1.44
CA TRP A 173 18.86 -5.66 0.43
C TRP A 173 19.18 -6.46 -0.83
N LYS A 174 18.89 -5.88 -1.98
CA LYS A 174 19.40 -6.39 -3.26
C LYS A 174 20.90 -6.13 -3.38
N ALA A 175 21.60 -7.02 -4.08
CA ALA A 175 22.98 -6.78 -4.43
C ALA A 175 23.08 -5.54 -5.36
N GLY A 176 24.02 -4.64 -5.05
CA GLY A 176 24.23 -3.44 -5.85
C GLY A 176 24.57 -2.20 -5.00
N ASN A 177 24.81 -1.10 -5.70
CA ASN A 177 25.00 0.20 -5.06
C ASN A 177 23.71 0.99 -5.18
N HIS A 178 23.12 1.34 -4.07
CA HIS A 178 21.86 2.08 -3.96
C HIS A 178 22.11 3.45 -3.30
N PRO A 179 22.77 4.40 -4.00
CA PRO A 179 23.14 5.69 -3.43
C PRO A 179 21.93 6.54 -3.02
N GLU A 180 20.77 6.32 -3.69
CA GLU A 180 19.50 6.98 -3.40
C GLU A 180 18.94 6.64 -2.01
N CYS A 181 19.43 5.54 -1.41
CA CYS A 181 18.97 5.02 -0.12
C CYS A 181 19.89 5.38 1.06
N ARG A 182 20.92 6.18 0.82
CA ARG A 182 21.90 6.60 1.83
C ARG A 182 21.58 7.96 2.43
#